data_20b18455b38bdf509157e157d4c5157e
#
_entry.id   20b18455b38bdf509157e157d4c5157e
#
_cell.length_a   1.000
_cell.length_b   1.000
_cell.length_c   1.000
_cell.angle_alpha   90.00
_cell.angle_beta   90.00
_cell.angle_gamma   90.00
#
_symmetry.space_group_name_H-M   'P 1'
#
loop_
_entity.id
_entity.type
_entity.pdbx_description
1 polymer ?
#
loop_
_entity_poly.entity_id
_entity_poly.type
_entity_poly.pdbx_seq_one_letter_code
_entity_poly.pdbx_strand_id
1 'polypeptide(L)'
;VNPNTVLVLFTNYPYTLQKAMEKLPAIIMSATGSQDMGSAMAEAVLGIYAPAGRLNMTWYESIDQLPDIDDYDIIKGKRTYRYFDGKVLYPFGYGLTYTTFAYENYKVSLKDDRLLQISLDVRNAGATASDEVVQIYGSALESCVKKPICQLLDFVRVKNIAPGETRHIALEIPVEELRFYDVISRRLM
;
A
#
# COMPACT_ATOMS: atom_id res chain seq x y z
N VAL A 1 19.45 -18.20 16.73
CA VAL A 1 18.33 -18.21 15.77
C VAL A 1 18.88 -18.73 14.46
N ASN A 2 18.16 -19.62 13.78
CA ASN A 2 18.54 -20.11 12.46
C ASN A 2 18.44 -18.95 11.44
N PRO A 3 19.53 -18.60 10.72
CA PRO A 3 19.51 -17.49 9.76
C PRO A 3 18.59 -17.76 8.56
N ASN A 4 18.17 -19.01 8.34
CA ASN A 4 17.27 -19.39 7.25
C ASN A 4 15.81 -19.55 7.72
N THR A 5 15.37 -18.66 8.61
CA THR A 5 14.00 -18.70 9.15
C THR A 5 13.12 -17.70 8.41
N VAL A 6 11.96 -18.15 7.94
CA VAL A 6 10.91 -17.30 7.38
C VAL A 6 9.73 -17.27 8.35
N LEU A 7 9.26 -16.09 8.72
CA LEU A 7 8.01 -15.94 9.47
C LEU A 7 6.84 -15.92 8.51
N VAL A 8 5.93 -16.86 8.66
CA VAL A 8 4.67 -16.91 7.91
C VAL A 8 3.54 -16.47 8.82
N LEU A 9 2.79 -15.45 8.41
CA LEU A 9 1.68 -14.89 9.15
C LEU A 9 0.37 -15.07 8.37
N PHE A 10 -0.61 -15.67 9.02
CA PHE A 10 -2.00 -15.66 8.56
C PHE A 10 -2.80 -14.77 9.51
N THR A 11 -3.11 -13.57 9.07
CA THR A 11 -3.79 -12.59 9.92
C THR A 11 -4.57 -11.55 9.12
N ASN A 12 -5.65 -11.06 9.73
CA ASN A 12 -6.42 -9.94 9.19
C ASN A 12 -6.14 -8.61 9.93
N TYR A 13 -5.21 -8.64 10.90
CA TYR A 13 -4.88 -7.50 11.75
C TYR A 13 -3.38 -7.26 11.76
N PRO A 14 -2.93 -5.99 11.94
CA PRO A 14 -1.53 -5.68 12.13
C PRO A 14 -1.04 -6.13 13.52
N TYR A 15 0.23 -6.49 13.58
CA TYR A 15 0.95 -6.82 14.81
C TYR A 15 2.19 -5.96 14.96
N THR A 16 2.65 -5.76 16.19
CA THR A 16 3.95 -5.16 16.45
C THR A 16 5.04 -6.24 16.28
N LEU A 17 5.73 -6.20 15.17
CA LEU A 17 6.70 -7.25 14.77
C LEU A 17 8.16 -6.79 14.83
N GLN A 18 8.47 -5.72 15.56
CA GLN A 18 9.81 -5.14 15.60
C GLN A 18 10.91 -6.17 15.87
N LYS A 19 10.72 -7.03 16.88
CA LYS A 19 11.70 -8.10 17.20
C LYS A 19 11.87 -9.13 16.09
N ALA A 20 10.81 -9.40 15.33
CA ALA A 20 10.87 -10.34 14.21
C ALA A 20 11.61 -9.68 13.02
N MET A 21 11.34 -8.42 12.72
CA MET A 21 12.03 -7.66 11.68
C MET A 21 13.54 -7.57 11.91
N GLU A 22 13.97 -7.41 13.16
CA GLU A 22 15.38 -7.31 13.52
C GLU A 22 16.14 -8.64 13.38
N LYS A 23 15.44 -9.77 13.48
CA LYS A 23 16.07 -11.11 13.63
C LYS A 23 15.81 -12.04 12.48
N LEU A 24 14.80 -11.81 11.68
CA LEU A 24 14.38 -12.72 10.63
C LEU A 24 14.63 -12.13 9.25
N PRO A 25 15.18 -12.91 8.31
CA PRO A 25 15.51 -12.43 6.98
C PRO A 25 14.27 -12.20 6.10
N ALA A 26 13.15 -12.87 6.41
CA ALA A 26 11.93 -12.73 5.62
C ALA A 26 10.67 -12.91 6.47
N ILE A 27 9.63 -12.13 6.10
CA ILE A 27 8.29 -12.23 6.66
C ILE A 27 7.31 -12.26 5.48
N ILE A 28 6.49 -13.30 5.42
CA ILE A 28 5.40 -13.41 4.44
C ILE A 28 4.08 -13.36 5.19
N MET A 29 3.19 -12.49 4.72
CA MET A 29 1.86 -12.31 5.32
C MET A 29 0.79 -12.59 4.29
N SER A 30 -0.25 -13.31 4.70
CA SER A 30 -1.51 -13.43 3.99
C SER A 30 -2.67 -13.14 4.94
N ALA A 31 -3.73 -12.56 4.42
CA ALA A 31 -5.01 -12.54 5.12
C ALA A 31 -5.50 -13.98 5.32
N THR A 32 -6.37 -14.20 6.31
CA THR A 32 -7.03 -15.49 6.47
C THR A 32 -7.88 -15.79 5.24
N GLY A 33 -7.57 -16.91 4.60
CA GLY A 33 -8.20 -17.36 3.37
C GLY A 33 -9.09 -18.58 3.58
N SER A 34 -9.47 -19.20 2.47
CA SER A 34 -10.21 -20.46 2.47
C SER A 34 -9.29 -21.68 2.36
N GLN A 35 -9.78 -22.78 1.85
CA GLN A 35 -9.09 -24.10 1.84
C GLN A 35 -7.74 -24.11 1.11
N ASP A 36 -7.51 -23.27 0.12
CA ASP A 36 -6.25 -23.26 -0.65
C ASP A 36 -5.15 -22.35 -0.08
N MET A 37 -5.39 -21.74 1.09
CA MET A 37 -4.45 -20.81 1.72
C MET A 37 -3.08 -21.43 1.99
N GLY A 38 -3.04 -22.69 2.43
CA GLY A 38 -1.79 -23.40 2.69
C GLY A 38 -0.98 -23.63 1.42
N SER A 39 -1.63 -24.09 0.35
CA SER A 39 -0.99 -24.30 -0.96
C SER A 39 -0.44 -22.98 -1.53
N ALA A 40 -1.24 -21.93 -1.53
CA ALA A 40 -0.82 -20.62 -2.01
C ALA A 40 0.41 -20.08 -1.23
N MET A 41 0.43 -20.25 0.09
CA MET A 41 1.56 -19.84 0.90
C MET A 41 2.81 -20.69 0.62
N ALA A 42 2.65 -22.00 0.47
CA ALA A 42 3.77 -22.90 0.14
C ALA A 42 4.37 -22.55 -1.23
N GLU A 43 3.55 -22.30 -2.23
CA GLU A 43 3.98 -21.85 -3.56
C GLU A 43 4.75 -20.53 -3.52
N ALA A 44 4.29 -19.57 -2.72
CA ALA A 44 5.02 -18.32 -2.50
C ALA A 44 6.39 -18.57 -1.86
N VAL A 45 6.45 -19.33 -0.75
CA VAL A 45 7.71 -19.64 -0.05
C VAL A 45 8.69 -20.39 -0.94
N LEU A 46 8.21 -21.29 -1.79
CA LEU A 46 9.02 -22.05 -2.74
C LEU A 46 9.39 -21.26 -4.01
N GLY A 47 8.87 -20.05 -4.18
CA GLY A 47 9.15 -19.23 -5.34
C GLY A 47 8.48 -19.69 -6.64
N ILE A 48 7.41 -20.49 -6.55
CA ILE A 48 6.62 -20.92 -7.72
C ILE A 48 5.92 -19.70 -8.34
N TYR A 49 5.51 -18.77 -7.52
CA TYR A 49 5.11 -17.42 -7.96
C TYR A 49 5.68 -16.33 -7.04
N ALA A 50 5.80 -15.13 -7.56
CA ALA A 50 6.23 -13.97 -6.79
C ALA A 50 5.01 -13.31 -6.11
N PRO A 51 5.00 -13.14 -4.77
CA PRO A 51 3.93 -12.43 -4.09
C PRO A 51 3.90 -10.97 -4.53
N ALA A 52 2.71 -10.43 -4.77
CA ALA A 52 2.51 -9.05 -5.23
C ALA A 52 1.47 -8.29 -4.41
N GLY A 53 1.05 -8.85 -3.27
CA GLY A 53 0.12 -8.19 -2.35
C GLY A 53 0.69 -6.93 -1.73
N ARG A 54 -0.19 -6.00 -1.38
CA ARG A 54 0.14 -4.76 -0.66
C ARG A 54 -0.68 -4.69 0.61
N LEU A 55 -0.05 -4.21 1.69
CA LEU A 55 -0.73 -4.05 2.97
C LEU A 55 -1.87 -3.05 2.86
N ASN A 56 -3.04 -3.45 3.33
CA ASN A 56 -4.25 -2.64 3.34
C ASN A 56 -4.44 -1.86 4.66
N MET A 57 -3.43 -1.86 5.52
CA MET A 57 -3.44 -1.13 6.78
C MET A 57 -2.02 -0.77 7.22
N THR A 58 -1.90 0.24 8.07
CA THR A 58 -0.65 0.65 8.68
C THR A 58 -0.25 -0.33 9.80
N TRP A 59 0.99 -0.77 9.80
CA TRP A 59 1.57 -1.59 10.86
C TRP A 59 2.44 -0.71 11.76
N TYR A 60 2.01 -0.47 12.97
CA TYR A 60 2.67 0.41 13.94
C TYR A 60 3.86 -0.28 14.60
N GLU A 61 4.86 0.49 15.02
CA GLU A 61 6.03 -0.04 15.76
C GLU A 61 5.66 -0.52 17.16
N SER A 62 4.77 0.21 17.83
CA SER A 62 4.30 -0.09 19.19
C SER A 62 2.81 0.16 19.33
N ILE A 63 2.19 -0.58 20.22
CA ILE A 63 0.80 -0.36 20.63
C ILE A 63 0.62 1.02 21.29
N ASP A 64 1.66 1.57 21.89
CA ASP A 64 1.65 2.87 22.56
C ASP A 64 1.45 4.04 21.57
N GLN A 65 1.60 3.79 20.29
CA GLN A 65 1.34 4.76 19.23
C GLN A 65 -0.16 4.90 18.89
N LEU A 66 -0.98 3.99 19.41
CA LEU A 66 -2.41 4.02 19.16
C LEU A 66 -3.12 4.84 20.25
N PRO A 67 -4.12 5.66 19.90
CA PRO A 67 -4.99 6.29 20.88
C PRO A 67 -5.82 5.24 21.60
N ASP A 68 -6.52 5.68 22.66
CA ASP A 68 -7.44 4.84 23.39
C ASP A 68 -8.42 4.12 22.44
N ILE A 69 -8.76 2.88 22.79
CA ILE A 69 -9.63 2.04 21.96
C ILE A 69 -11.02 2.66 21.75
N ASP A 70 -11.47 3.42 22.73
CA ASP A 70 -12.77 4.11 22.71
C ASP A 70 -12.73 5.48 22.00
N ASP A 71 -11.54 5.95 21.59
CA ASP A 71 -11.41 7.19 20.80
C ASP A 71 -11.57 6.87 19.30
N TYR A 72 -12.76 7.14 18.77
CA TYR A 72 -13.11 6.95 17.35
C TYR A 72 -12.80 8.16 16.46
N ASP A 73 -12.25 9.25 17.00
CA ASP A 73 -11.85 10.40 16.19
C ASP A 73 -10.55 10.09 15.46
N ILE A 74 -10.66 9.66 14.21
CA ILE A 74 -9.51 9.28 13.38
C ILE A 74 -8.57 10.45 13.07
N ILE A 75 -9.08 11.69 13.08
CA ILE A 75 -8.30 12.90 12.79
C ILE A 75 -7.53 13.32 14.04
N LYS A 76 -8.21 13.45 15.18
CA LYS A 76 -7.62 13.83 16.47
C LYS A 76 -6.66 12.76 16.96
N GLY A 77 -7.09 11.50 16.91
CA GLY A 77 -6.29 10.35 17.28
C GLY A 77 -5.20 9.99 16.29
N LYS A 78 -5.04 10.76 15.19
CA LYS A 78 -4.03 10.53 14.14
C LYS A 78 -4.00 9.07 13.67
N ARG A 79 -5.16 8.47 13.41
CA ARG A 79 -5.26 7.07 13.00
C ARG A 79 -4.99 6.89 11.52
N THR A 80 -4.50 5.73 11.15
CA THR A 80 -4.27 5.26 9.78
C THR A 80 -3.20 6.07 9.03
N TYR A 81 -2.78 5.57 7.87
CA TYR A 81 -1.83 6.25 6.97
C TYR A 81 -2.25 7.66 6.56
N ARG A 82 -3.54 7.96 6.70
CA ARG A 82 -4.09 9.27 6.32
C ARG A 82 -3.72 10.38 7.31
N TYR A 83 -3.54 10.06 8.59
CA TYR A 83 -3.33 11.07 9.64
C TYR A 83 -2.18 10.75 10.58
N PHE A 84 -1.65 9.52 10.55
CA PHE A 84 -0.51 9.14 11.38
C PHE A 84 0.78 9.66 10.78
N ASP A 85 1.52 10.46 11.53
CA ASP A 85 2.77 11.11 11.15
C ASP A 85 4.00 10.52 11.86
N GLY A 86 3.82 9.46 12.64
CA GLY A 86 4.88 8.76 13.34
C GLY A 86 5.56 7.70 12.49
N LYS A 87 6.62 7.12 13.03
CA LYS A 87 7.33 6.01 12.40
C LYS A 87 6.51 4.73 12.48
N VAL A 88 6.50 3.96 11.41
CA VAL A 88 5.75 2.70 11.30
C VAL A 88 6.67 1.55 10.92
N LEU A 89 6.29 0.31 11.27
CA LEU A 89 6.99 -0.88 10.79
C LEU A 89 6.81 -1.03 9.28
N TYR A 90 5.55 -1.00 8.84
CA TYR A 90 5.20 -1.05 7.43
C TYR A 90 4.06 -0.07 7.14
N PRO A 91 4.21 0.80 6.17
CA PRO A 91 3.14 1.72 5.79
C PRO A 91 2.00 0.98 5.05
N PHE A 92 0.83 1.60 5.01
CA PHE A 92 -0.23 1.21 4.09
C PHE A 92 0.31 1.17 2.66
N GLY A 93 -0.09 0.19 1.88
CA GLY A 93 0.36 0.00 0.50
C GLY A 93 1.73 -0.65 0.36
N TYR A 94 2.44 -0.94 1.45
CA TYR A 94 3.74 -1.61 1.42
C TYR A 94 3.63 -3.08 1.00
N GLY A 95 4.62 -3.56 0.27
CA GLY A 95 4.82 -4.96 -0.06
C GLY A 95 6.03 -5.15 -0.94
N LEU A 96 6.71 -6.27 -0.77
CA LEU A 96 7.83 -6.70 -1.60
C LEU A 96 7.40 -7.86 -2.50
N THR A 97 8.17 -8.07 -3.54
CA THR A 97 8.03 -9.20 -4.46
C THR A 97 9.41 -9.79 -4.75
N TYR A 98 9.51 -10.85 -5.55
CA TYR A 98 10.79 -11.49 -5.90
C TYR A 98 11.47 -10.84 -7.12
N THR A 99 11.03 -9.65 -7.50
CA THR A 99 11.64 -8.84 -8.55
C THR A 99 11.67 -7.37 -8.11
N THR A 100 12.16 -6.50 -8.98
CA THR A 100 12.15 -5.05 -8.78
C THR A 100 11.46 -4.39 -9.95
N PHE A 101 10.73 -3.31 -9.69
CA PHE A 101 10.07 -2.52 -10.72
C PHE A 101 10.65 -1.12 -10.79
N ALA A 102 10.82 -0.61 -12.02
CA ALA A 102 11.14 0.78 -12.29
C ALA A 102 9.88 1.50 -12.81
N TYR A 103 9.66 2.69 -12.31
CA TYR A 103 8.56 3.57 -12.71
C TYR A 103 9.14 4.73 -13.51
N GLU A 104 8.72 4.86 -14.76
CA GLU A 104 9.32 5.78 -15.73
C GLU A 104 8.21 6.57 -16.45
N ASN A 105 8.60 7.67 -17.14
CA ASN A 105 7.73 8.40 -18.05
C ASN A 105 6.38 8.85 -17.47
N TYR A 106 6.33 9.15 -16.19
CA TYR A 106 5.08 9.58 -15.55
C TYR A 106 4.67 10.98 -16.02
N LYS A 107 3.39 11.12 -16.33
CA LYS A 107 2.75 12.36 -16.72
C LYS A 107 1.45 12.52 -15.95
N VAL A 108 1.16 13.75 -15.58
CA VAL A 108 -0.09 14.13 -14.92
C VAL A 108 -0.64 15.34 -15.66
N SER A 109 -1.90 15.30 -16.04
CA SER A 109 -2.59 16.41 -16.67
C SER A 109 -4.04 16.48 -16.19
N LEU A 110 -4.61 17.66 -16.26
CA LEU A 110 -6.01 17.92 -15.92
C LEU A 110 -6.77 18.17 -17.23
N LYS A 111 -7.80 17.39 -17.48
CA LYS A 111 -8.68 17.51 -18.65
C LYS A 111 -10.00 18.15 -18.23
N ASP A 112 -10.38 19.22 -18.91
CA ASP A 112 -11.64 19.94 -18.73
C ASP A 112 -11.96 20.31 -17.26
N ASP A 113 -10.92 20.56 -16.45
CA ASP A 113 -10.98 20.84 -15.00
C ASP A 113 -11.76 19.79 -14.18
N ARG A 114 -11.96 18.60 -14.73
CA ARG A 114 -12.79 17.55 -14.12
C ARG A 114 -12.13 16.20 -14.01
N LEU A 115 -11.14 15.93 -14.83
CA LEU A 115 -10.56 14.59 -14.94
C LEU A 115 -9.04 14.67 -14.85
N LEU A 116 -8.48 14.10 -13.79
CA LEU A 116 -7.04 13.95 -13.63
C LEU A 116 -6.59 12.74 -14.45
N GLN A 117 -5.80 12.99 -15.50
CA GLN A 117 -5.22 11.94 -16.33
C GLN A 117 -3.78 11.67 -15.87
N ILE A 118 -3.49 10.43 -15.56
CA ILE A 118 -2.19 9.99 -15.09
C ILE A 118 -1.71 8.87 -16.02
N SER A 119 -0.50 8.98 -16.53
CA SER A 119 0.13 7.89 -17.27
C SER A 119 1.56 7.68 -16.82
N LEU A 120 2.00 6.43 -16.86
CA LEU A 120 3.37 6.03 -16.52
C LEU A 120 3.71 4.68 -17.16
N ASP A 121 4.98 4.38 -17.21
CA ASP A 121 5.49 3.09 -17.60
C ASP A 121 6.02 2.34 -16.39
N VAL A 122 5.67 1.06 -16.28
CA VAL A 122 6.18 0.13 -15.27
C VAL A 122 7.00 -0.93 -15.94
N ARG A 123 8.28 -0.98 -15.63
CA ARG A 123 9.21 -1.96 -16.17
C ARG A 123 9.68 -2.93 -15.09
N ASN A 124 9.61 -4.22 -15.38
CA ASN A 124 10.25 -5.22 -14.54
C ASN A 124 11.77 -5.17 -14.75
N ALA A 125 12.48 -4.63 -13.78
CA ALA A 125 13.94 -4.46 -13.81
C ALA A 125 14.70 -5.65 -13.20
N GLY A 126 14.00 -6.65 -12.67
CA GLY A 126 14.60 -7.85 -12.08
C GLY A 126 14.52 -9.06 -13.00
N ALA A 127 14.74 -10.25 -12.41
CA ALA A 127 14.89 -11.50 -13.14
C ALA A 127 13.68 -12.44 -13.06
N THR A 128 12.67 -12.11 -12.28
CA THR A 128 11.49 -12.96 -12.03
C THR A 128 10.23 -12.27 -12.53
N ALA A 129 9.37 -13.00 -13.25
CA ALA A 129 8.07 -12.48 -13.62
C ALA A 129 7.21 -12.26 -12.36
N SER A 130 6.49 -11.15 -12.32
CA SER A 130 5.62 -10.83 -11.19
C SER A 130 4.50 -9.87 -11.60
N ASP A 131 3.45 -9.84 -10.79
CA ASP A 131 2.48 -8.76 -10.82
C ASP A 131 3.05 -7.53 -10.09
N GLU A 132 2.59 -6.35 -10.48
CA GLU A 132 2.82 -5.12 -9.74
C GLU A 132 1.49 -4.42 -9.43
N VAL A 133 1.40 -3.82 -8.25
CA VAL A 133 0.25 -2.99 -7.86
C VAL A 133 0.68 -1.53 -7.84
N VAL A 134 0.38 -0.85 -8.93
CA VAL A 134 0.59 0.60 -9.07
C VAL A 134 -0.46 1.32 -8.23
N GLN A 135 -0.02 2.23 -7.38
CA GLN A 135 -0.88 2.98 -6.46
C GLN A 135 -0.68 4.47 -6.68
N ILE A 136 -1.76 5.20 -6.84
CA ILE A 136 -1.76 6.65 -7.03
C ILE A 136 -2.22 7.31 -5.74
N TYR A 137 -1.35 8.14 -5.18
CA TYR A 137 -1.64 8.89 -3.96
C TYR A 137 -1.70 10.38 -4.25
N GLY A 138 -2.62 11.07 -3.58
CA GLY A 138 -2.75 12.52 -3.61
C GLY A 138 -2.59 13.11 -2.22
N SER A 139 -2.02 14.31 -2.18
CA SER A 139 -1.89 15.13 -0.97
C SER A 139 -2.30 16.56 -1.27
N ALA A 140 -2.97 17.22 -0.33
CA ALA A 140 -3.23 18.65 -0.43
C ALA A 140 -2.04 19.42 0.13
N LEU A 141 -1.36 20.17 -0.73
CA LEU A 141 -0.19 20.98 -0.33
C LEU A 141 -0.59 22.17 0.53
N GLU A 142 -1.74 22.79 0.22
CA GLU A 142 -2.29 23.92 0.96
C GLU A 142 -3.74 23.66 1.27
N SER A 143 -4.15 23.85 2.52
CA SER A 143 -5.54 23.70 2.93
C SER A 143 -5.81 24.47 4.22
N CYS A 144 -6.92 25.19 4.27
CA CYS A 144 -7.40 25.87 5.46
C CYS A 144 -8.03 24.93 6.50
N VAL A 145 -8.24 23.66 6.14
CA VAL A 145 -8.75 22.61 7.02
C VAL A 145 -7.80 21.45 7.07
N LYS A 146 -7.85 20.67 8.15
CA LYS A 146 -7.00 19.49 8.29
C LYS A 146 -7.42 18.40 7.31
N LYS A 147 -6.55 18.10 6.37
CA LYS A 147 -6.71 17.02 5.37
C LYS A 147 -5.80 15.85 5.68
N PRO A 148 -6.05 14.68 5.06
CA PRO A 148 -5.10 13.57 5.11
C PRO A 148 -3.69 13.97 4.66
N ILE A 149 -2.68 13.39 5.27
CA ILE A 149 -1.28 13.52 4.84
C ILE A 149 -1.14 13.03 3.40
N CYS A 150 -1.75 11.87 3.11
CA CYS A 150 -1.93 11.35 1.76
C CYS A 150 -3.20 10.51 1.69
N GLN A 151 -3.74 10.37 0.50
CA GLN A 151 -4.92 9.55 0.23
C GLN A 151 -4.67 8.69 -1.00
N LEU A 152 -4.94 7.40 -0.90
CA LEU A 152 -4.99 6.54 -2.09
C LEU A 152 -6.18 6.97 -2.94
N LEU A 153 -5.91 7.39 -4.16
CA LEU A 153 -6.91 7.87 -5.12
C LEU A 153 -7.36 6.74 -6.03
N ASP A 154 -6.40 5.94 -6.51
CA ASP A 154 -6.67 4.83 -7.40
C ASP A 154 -5.53 3.81 -7.35
N PHE A 155 -5.77 2.59 -7.82
CA PHE A 155 -4.73 1.58 -7.99
C PHE A 155 -5.07 0.62 -9.13
N VAL A 156 -4.04 0.06 -9.74
CA VAL A 156 -4.20 -0.98 -10.76
C VAL A 156 -3.21 -2.11 -10.53
N ARG A 157 -3.68 -3.35 -10.63
CA ARG A 157 -2.83 -4.54 -10.64
C ARG A 157 -2.46 -4.89 -12.07
N VAL A 158 -1.20 -4.77 -12.39
CA VAL A 158 -0.62 -5.15 -13.67
C VAL A 158 -0.07 -6.55 -13.54
N LYS A 159 -0.66 -7.50 -14.28
CA LYS A 159 -0.37 -8.92 -14.10
C LYS A 159 0.78 -9.39 -14.96
N ASN A 160 1.57 -10.30 -14.41
CA ASN A 160 2.57 -11.12 -15.10
C ASN A 160 3.51 -10.31 -16.01
N ILE A 161 4.19 -9.32 -15.44
CA ILE A 161 5.21 -8.53 -16.15
C ILE A 161 6.48 -9.37 -16.20
N ALA A 162 6.88 -9.79 -17.41
CA ALA A 162 8.08 -10.58 -17.61
C ALA A 162 9.37 -9.75 -17.33
N PRO A 163 10.51 -10.39 -17.02
CA PRO A 163 11.78 -9.70 -16.90
C PRO A 163 12.11 -8.84 -18.12
N GLY A 164 12.44 -7.57 -17.88
CA GLY A 164 12.72 -6.58 -18.92
C GLY A 164 11.50 -5.98 -19.62
N GLU A 165 10.32 -6.54 -19.41
CA GLU A 165 9.08 -6.05 -20.00
C GLU A 165 8.64 -4.71 -19.39
N THR A 166 8.11 -3.83 -20.26
CA THR A 166 7.50 -2.55 -19.87
C THR A 166 6.02 -2.57 -20.19
N ARG A 167 5.20 -2.13 -19.25
CA ARG A 167 3.76 -1.93 -19.40
C ARG A 167 3.41 -0.46 -19.25
N HIS A 168 2.67 0.06 -20.20
CA HIS A 168 2.11 1.41 -20.11
C HIS A 168 0.80 1.39 -19.33
N ILE A 169 0.68 2.28 -18.35
CA ILE A 169 -0.49 2.44 -17.50
C ILE A 169 -1.07 3.83 -17.74
N ALA A 170 -2.38 3.88 -17.91
CA ALA A 170 -3.14 5.12 -17.97
C ALA A 170 -4.35 5.01 -17.04
N LEU A 171 -4.52 6.00 -16.19
CA LEU A 171 -5.60 6.10 -15.21
C LEU A 171 -6.30 7.45 -15.35
N GLU A 172 -7.58 7.47 -15.13
CA GLU A 172 -8.39 8.68 -15.13
C GLU A 172 -9.16 8.77 -13.82
N ILE A 173 -8.87 9.79 -13.03
CA ILE A 173 -9.45 10.00 -11.70
C ILE A 173 -10.34 11.24 -11.77
N PRO A 174 -11.65 11.14 -11.52
CA PRO A 174 -12.52 12.29 -11.42
C PRO A 174 -12.05 13.23 -10.30
N VAL A 175 -11.97 14.52 -10.55
CA VAL A 175 -11.58 15.51 -9.54
C VAL A 175 -12.53 15.47 -8.32
N GLU A 176 -13.73 14.97 -8.52
CA GLU A 176 -14.70 14.76 -7.45
C GLU A 176 -14.23 13.77 -6.38
N GLU A 177 -13.38 12.80 -6.73
CA GLU A 177 -12.76 11.86 -5.77
C GLU A 177 -11.75 12.54 -4.82
N LEU A 178 -11.28 13.75 -5.17
CA LEU A 178 -10.42 14.57 -4.32
C LEU A 178 -11.20 15.34 -3.26
N ARG A 179 -12.53 15.34 -3.34
CA ARG A 179 -13.39 16.04 -2.39
C ARG A 179 -13.31 15.38 -1.01
N PHE A 180 -13.52 16.17 0.00
CA PHE A 180 -13.64 15.70 1.37
C PHE A 180 -14.86 16.35 2.03
N TYR A 181 -15.40 15.65 3.02
CA TYR A 181 -16.49 16.19 3.81
C TYR A 181 -15.92 17.06 4.93
N ASP A 182 -16.26 18.35 4.90
CA ASP A 182 -15.94 19.25 5.99
C ASP A 182 -17.01 19.17 7.08
N VAL A 183 -16.59 18.70 8.26
CA VAL A 183 -17.47 18.47 9.40
C VAL A 183 -18.05 19.78 9.95
N ILE A 184 -17.30 20.88 9.81
CA ILE A 184 -17.69 22.20 10.33
C ILE A 184 -18.78 22.82 9.45
N SER A 185 -18.52 22.89 8.16
CA SER A 185 -19.48 23.43 7.19
C SER A 185 -20.58 22.46 6.80
N ARG A 186 -20.42 21.16 7.13
CA ARG A 186 -21.30 20.05 6.75
C ARG A 186 -21.52 19.93 5.23
N ARG A 187 -20.47 20.18 4.46
CA ARG A 187 -20.50 20.16 2.98
C ARG A 187 -19.34 19.36 2.41
N LEU A 188 -19.54 18.80 1.23
CA LEU A 188 -18.46 18.31 0.39
C LEU A 188 -17.72 19.49 -0.23
N MET A 189 -16.41 19.55 -0.06
CA MET A 189 -15.53 20.60 -0.55
C MET A 189 -14.50 20.02 -1.54
#